data_79f60ab6d070606a27c3ce7b80f8679d
#
_entry.id   79f60ab6d070606a27c3ce7b80f8679d
#
_cell.length_a   1.000
_cell.length_b   1.000
_cell.length_c   1.000
_cell.angle_alpha   90.00
_cell.angle_beta   90.00
_cell.angle_gamma   90.00
#
_symmetry.space_group_name_H-M   'P 1'
#
loop_
_entity.id
_entity.type
_entity.pdbx_description
1 polymer ?
#
loop_
_entity_poly.entity_id
_entity_poly.type
_entity_poly.pdbx_seq_one_letter_code
_entity_poly.pdbx_strand_id
1 'polypeptide(L)'
;MFNKLLGLGAIFLFIPSLIAEEMSSGDTAWILTSTALVLFMTLPGLALFYGGLVRSKNVISVLMQCFAIACLISVCWVVYGYSLAFKGSGMFIGDLSALFLNGVERDTLSGTLPETVFITFQMTFAIITPALVVGAFAERMKFVSMCMFSVLWFTFVYLPACHMVWGGGYLASIGVIDFAGGLVVHATCGVGALVAAMYLGQRNGFMQTPMPPHNRTMVMIGAAMLWVGWFGFNAGSAVAADGSAGMAMLVTHISAAMGALTWVSIEWIKSGKATMIGIATGMVSGLATITPASGTVGPAGAILIGFMAGLVCFYATQAVKSYFKIDDSLDVFPVHGVGGILGIIMLCFVGNPDGFLGSGAAGISEDGFMAQLMIQLEGILIICAWTGVATYLILKAINIFVDVRVSSEDEDIGLDVSEHNEQGYSL
;
A
#
# COMPACT_ATOMS: atom_id res chain seq x y z
N MET A 1 40.46 -63.04 -35.87
CA MET A 1 39.35 -63.73 -35.16
C MET A 1 38.71 -62.78 -34.21
N PHE A 2 37.45 -62.51 -34.41
CA PHE A 2 36.59 -61.50 -33.78
C PHE A 2 36.36 -61.73 -32.30
N ASN A 3 36.45 -60.67 -31.50
CA ASN A 3 35.70 -60.60 -30.26
C ASN A 3 35.04 -59.21 -30.14
N LYS A 4 33.71 -59.18 -30.30
CA LYS A 4 32.84 -58.06 -30.02
C LYS A 4 32.64 -58.00 -28.52
N LEU A 5 33.01 -56.89 -27.89
CA LEU A 5 32.55 -56.52 -26.56
C LEU A 5 31.40 -55.51 -26.70
N LEU A 6 30.22 -55.97 -26.30
CA LEU A 6 29.05 -55.12 -26.10
C LEU A 6 29.28 -54.23 -24.85
N GLY A 7 29.38 -52.94 -25.09
CA GLY A 7 29.29 -51.95 -23.99
C GLY A 7 27.82 -51.62 -23.72
N LEU A 8 27.32 -52.03 -22.56
CA LEU A 8 26.07 -51.57 -21.99
C LEU A 8 26.31 -50.13 -21.47
N GLY A 9 25.84 -49.13 -22.25
CA GLY A 9 25.72 -47.76 -21.77
C GLY A 9 24.58 -47.67 -20.74
N ALA A 10 24.92 -47.49 -19.48
CA ALA A 10 23.96 -47.10 -18.46
C ALA A 10 23.46 -45.67 -18.76
N ILE A 11 22.25 -45.55 -19.28
CA ILE A 11 21.54 -44.29 -19.38
C ILE A 11 21.13 -43.91 -17.95
N PHE A 12 21.90 -42.99 -17.34
CA PHE A 12 21.47 -42.27 -16.14
C PHE A 12 20.36 -41.32 -16.58
N LEU A 13 19.11 -41.74 -16.41
CA LEU A 13 17.96 -40.82 -16.40
C LEU A 13 18.16 -39.91 -15.18
N PHE A 14 18.63 -38.69 -15.43
CA PHE A 14 18.47 -37.60 -14.49
C PHE A 14 16.96 -37.30 -14.39
N ILE A 15 16.31 -37.90 -13.43
CA ILE A 15 15.00 -37.45 -12.96
C ILE A 15 15.35 -36.23 -12.08
N PRO A 16 14.97 -34.98 -12.48
CA PRO A 16 15.03 -33.90 -11.53
C PRO A 16 14.13 -34.31 -10.39
N SER A 17 14.71 -34.58 -9.23
CA SER A 17 13.93 -34.68 -8.00
C SER A 17 13.21 -33.36 -7.85
N LEU A 18 11.89 -33.37 -8.06
CA LEU A 18 11.02 -32.35 -7.49
C LEU A 18 11.28 -32.41 -5.98
N ILE A 19 12.14 -31.53 -5.49
CA ILE A 19 12.24 -31.28 -4.05
C ILE A 19 10.89 -30.67 -3.72
N ALA A 20 10.02 -31.42 -3.09
CA ALA A 20 8.80 -30.87 -2.52
C ALA A 20 9.24 -29.73 -1.58
N GLU A 21 8.71 -28.54 -1.78
CA GLU A 21 8.96 -27.42 -0.88
C GLU A 21 8.56 -27.86 0.53
N GLU A 22 9.52 -27.83 1.46
CA GLU A 22 9.31 -28.23 2.85
C GLU A 22 8.95 -26.95 3.64
N MET A 23 7.97 -27.07 4.54
CA MET A 23 7.54 -25.97 5.38
C MET A 23 8.69 -25.43 6.23
N SER A 24 8.98 -24.13 6.12
CA SER A 24 9.94 -23.44 6.98
C SER A 24 9.25 -22.86 8.21
N SER A 25 9.63 -23.33 9.39
CA SER A 25 9.12 -22.77 10.65
C SER A 25 9.61 -21.34 10.90
N GLY A 26 10.80 -20.99 10.42
CA GLY A 26 11.35 -19.63 10.49
C GLY A 26 10.54 -18.64 9.67
N ASP A 27 10.29 -18.96 8.39
CA ASP A 27 9.48 -18.13 7.49
C ASP A 27 8.05 -17.99 8.02
N THR A 28 7.47 -19.12 8.47
CA THR A 28 6.12 -19.14 9.05
C THR A 28 6.01 -18.18 10.25
N ALA A 29 6.95 -18.28 11.19
CA ALA A 29 6.97 -17.41 12.39
C ALA A 29 7.14 -15.92 12.01
N TRP A 30 8.00 -15.64 11.02
CA TRP A 30 8.21 -14.28 10.55
C TRP A 30 6.94 -13.71 9.90
N ILE A 31 6.28 -14.46 9.01
CA ILE A 31 5.09 -13.97 8.33
C ILE A 31 3.87 -13.88 9.24
N LEU A 32 3.72 -14.76 10.24
CA LEU A 32 2.72 -14.58 11.31
C LEU A 32 2.95 -13.28 12.09
N THR A 33 4.20 -12.97 12.43
CA THR A 33 4.58 -11.71 13.09
C THR A 33 4.31 -10.51 12.19
N SER A 34 4.73 -10.58 10.92
CA SER A 34 4.51 -9.54 9.92
C SER A 34 3.01 -9.27 9.69
N THR A 35 2.19 -10.31 9.67
CA THR A 35 0.73 -10.19 9.58
C THR A 35 0.17 -9.37 10.74
N ALA A 36 0.58 -9.68 11.97
CA ALA A 36 0.16 -8.93 13.15
C ALA A 36 0.62 -7.45 13.07
N LEU A 37 1.85 -7.20 12.64
CA LEU A 37 2.40 -5.85 12.46
C LEU A 37 1.64 -5.05 11.40
N VAL A 38 1.29 -5.63 10.25
CA VAL A 38 0.55 -4.91 9.19
C VAL A 38 -0.91 -4.69 9.59
N LEU A 39 -1.55 -5.63 10.26
CA LEU A 39 -2.90 -5.38 10.79
C LEU A 39 -2.89 -4.26 11.86
N PHE A 40 -1.85 -4.24 12.70
CA PHE A 40 -1.61 -3.18 13.67
C PHE A 40 -1.41 -1.79 13.01
N MET A 41 -0.87 -1.74 11.77
CA MET A 41 -0.83 -0.48 11.01
C MET A 41 -2.22 0.08 10.76
N THR A 42 -3.18 -0.77 10.41
CA THR A 42 -4.52 -0.31 10.01
C THR A 42 -5.38 0.01 11.23
N LEU A 43 -5.53 -0.94 12.14
CA LEU A 43 -6.51 -0.84 13.23
C LEU A 43 -6.13 0.23 14.25
N PRO A 44 -5.00 0.21 14.95
CA PRO A 44 -4.62 1.36 15.76
C PRO A 44 -3.83 2.42 14.99
N GLY A 45 -2.89 2.05 14.14
CA GLY A 45 -1.95 2.99 13.53
C GLY A 45 -2.63 4.03 12.64
N LEU A 46 -3.23 3.62 11.55
CA LEU A 46 -3.90 4.50 10.59
C LEU A 46 -5.12 5.18 11.21
N ALA A 47 -5.90 4.44 11.98
CA ALA A 47 -7.09 4.97 12.65
C ALA A 47 -6.73 6.14 13.58
N LEU A 48 -5.67 6.02 14.41
CA LEU A 48 -5.21 7.09 15.29
C LEU A 48 -4.51 8.21 14.51
N PHE A 49 -3.72 7.89 13.48
CA PHE A 49 -3.07 8.88 12.64
C PHE A 49 -4.09 9.78 11.97
N TYR A 50 -5.06 9.20 11.27
CA TYR A 50 -6.13 9.94 10.61
C TYR A 50 -7.11 10.58 11.60
N GLY A 51 -7.50 9.83 12.64
CA GLY A 51 -8.37 10.33 13.68
C GLY A 51 -7.84 11.59 14.37
N GLY A 52 -6.53 11.66 14.62
CA GLY A 52 -5.90 12.85 15.18
C GLY A 52 -5.80 14.04 14.22
N LEU A 53 -5.74 13.78 12.90
CA LEU A 53 -5.62 14.82 11.87
C LEU A 53 -6.94 15.53 11.55
N VAL A 54 -8.07 14.86 11.65
CA VAL A 54 -9.39 15.45 11.40
C VAL A 54 -9.84 16.39 12.53
N ARG A 55 -10.91 17.16 12.32
CA ARG A 55 -11.55 17.96 13.36
C ARG A 55 -12.19 17.05 14.42
N SER A 56 -12.24 17.48 15.69
CA SER A 56 -12.72 16.67 16.83
C SER A 56 -14.13 16.11 16.65
N LYS A 57 -14.98 16.75 15.85
CA LYS A 57 -16.34 16.34 15.55
C LYS A 57 -16.45 15.22 14.49
N ASN A 58 -15.31 14.69 14.00
CA ASN A 58 -15.24 13.65 12.97
C ASN A 58 -14.29 12.50 13.37
N VAL A 59 -13.85 12.45 14.62
CA VAL A 59 -12.86 11.44 15.06
C VAL A 59 -13.45 10.04 15.09
N ILE A 60 -14.66 9.88 15.64
CA ILE A 60 -15.37 8.59 15.71
C ILE A 60 -15.66 8.11 14.30
N SER A 61 -16.13 8.99 13.41
CA SER A 61 -16.43 8.63 12.02
C SER A 61 -15.20 8.04 11.32
N VAL A 62 -14.02 8.62 11.45
CA VAL A 62 -12.79 8.09 10.84
C VAL A 62 -12.35 6.77 11.47
N LEU A 63 -12.43 6.64 12.80
CA LEU A 63 -12.16 5.38 13.47
C LEU A 63 -13.10 4.27 13.00
N MET A 64 -14.41 4.54 12.95
CA MET A 64 -15.44 3.62 12.47
C MET A 64 -15.20 3.21 11.02
N GLN A 65 -14.79 4.14 10.15
CA GLN A 65 -14.47 3.84 8.75
C GLN A 65 -13.30 2.85 8.65
N CYS A 66 -12.21 3.07 9.37
CA CYS A 66 -11.06 2.16 9.37
C CYS A 66 -11.43 0.75 9.86
N PHE A 67 -12.20 0.65 10.94
CA PHE A 67 -12.63 -0.63 11.50
C PHE A 67 -13.66 -1.34 10.60
N ALA A 68 -14.62 -0.61 10.05
CA ALA A 68 -15.61 -1.17 9.13
C ALA A 68 -14.95 -1.73 7.86
N ILE A 69 -13.98 -1.02 7.30
CA ILE A 69 -13.20 -1.50 6.16
C ILE A 69 -12.44 -2.78 6.52
N ALA A 70 -11.78 -2.82 7.67
CA ALA A 70 -11.09 -4.03 8.10
C ALA A 70 -12.03 -5.24 8.19
N CYS A 71 -13.23 -5.07 8.75
CA CYS A 71 -14.22 -6.15 8.83
C CYS A 71 -14.76 -6.56 7.45
N LEU A 72 -15.19 -5.59 6.64
CA LEU A 72 -15.79 -5.85 5.32
C LEU A 72 -14.79 -6.54 4.39
N ILE A 73 -13.58 -6.00 4.29
CA ILE A 73 -12.57 -6.53 3.37
C ILE A 73 -12.05 -7.90 3.81
N SER A 74 -11.92 -8.15 5.12
CA SER A 74 -11.56 -9.49 5.62
C SER A 74 -12.57 -10.55 5.17
N VAL A 75 -13.86 -10.26 5.26
CA VAL A 75 -14.91 -11.18 4.79
C VAL A 75 -14.86 -11.34 3.27
N CYS A 76 -14.79 -10.24 2.52
CA CYS A 76 -14.70 -10.29 1.05
C CYS A 76 -13.44 -11.04 0.58
N TRP A 77 -12.32 -10.88 1.29
CA TRP A 77 -11.07 -11.58 0.99
C TRP A 77 -11.22 -13.09 1.06
N VAL A 78 -11.83 -13.59 2.13
CA VAL A 78 -12.09 -15.02 2.31
C VAL A 78 -13.13 -15.55 1.31
N VAL A 79 -14.17 -14.77 1.03
CA VAL A 79 -15.24 -15.20 0.14
C VAL A 79 -14.74 -15.35 -1.31
N TYR A 80 -14.08 -14.31 -1.86
CA TYR A 80 -13.66 -14.31 -3.27
C TYR A 80 -12.32 -13.62 -3.55
N GLY A 81 -11.90 -12.73 -2.65
CA GLY A 81 -10.77 -11.83 -2.90
C GLY A 81 -9.46 -12.57 -3.11
N TYR A 82 -9.14 -13.50 -2.23
CA TYR A 82 -7.93 -14.32 -2.38
C TYR A 82 -7.89 -15.09 -3.71
N SER A 83 -9.02 -15.67 -4.09
CA SER A 83 -9.14 -16.41 -5.34
C SER A 83 -8.86 -15.52 -6.55
N LEU A 84 -9.50 -14.36 -6.61
CA LEU A 84 -9.33 -13.41 -7.72
C LEU A 84 -7.93 -12.75 -7.74
N ALA A 85 -7.25 -12.67 -6.59
CA ALA A 85 -5.90 -12.11 -6.53
C ALA A 85 -4.80 -13.12 -6.89
N PHE A 86 -4.91 -14.39 -6.44
CA PHE A 86 -3.79 -15.33 -6.45
C PHE A 86 -4.08 -16.68 -7.11
N LYS A 87 -5.26 -16.90 -7.67
CA LYS A 87 -5.59 -18.14 -8.38
C LYS A 87 -5.90 -17.87 -9.86
N GLY A 88 -5.72 -18.90 -10.66
CA GLY A 88 -5.93 -18.78 -12.11
C GLY A 88 -4.76 -18.16 -12.87
N SER A 89 -4.91 -18.02 -14.18
CA SER A 89 -3.88 -17.51 -15.10
C SER A 89 -4.37 -16.34 -15.95
N GLY A 90 -5.35 -15.59 -15.46
CA GLY A 90 -5.86 -14.41 -16.14
C GLY A 90 -4.80 -13.30 -16.24
N MET A 91 -4.83 -12.49 -17.28
CA MET A 91 -3.88 -11.38 -17.43
C MET A 91 -4.18 -10.21 -16.45
N PHE A 92 -5.44 -9.98 -16.13
CA PHE A 92 -5.89 -8.81 -15.35
C PHE A 92 -6.51 -9.16 -14.01
N ILE A 93 -7.03 -10.36 -13.86
CA ILE A 93 -7.66 -10.86 -12.65
C ILE A 93 -7.62 -12.39 -12.66
N GLY A 94 -7.55 -13.00 -11.49
CA GLY A 94 -7.59 -14.44 -11.32
C GLY A 94 -8.98 -15.05 -11.54
N ASP A 95 -9.20 -16.24 -11.04
CA ASP A 95 -10.45 -16.97 -11.15
C ASP A 95 -11.13 -17.21 -9.79
N LEU A 96 -12.26 -17.93 -9.80
CA LEU A 96 -13.00 -18.26 -8.58
C LEU A 96 -12.77 -19.72 -8.11
N SER A 97 -11.65 -20.35 -8.49
CA SER A 97 -11.35 -21.75 -8.14
C SER A 97 -11.18 -21.98 -6.64
N ALA A 98 -10.74 -20.95 -5.90
CA ALA A 98 -10.62 -20.98 -4.43
C ALA A 98 -11.68 -20.12 -3.73
N LEU A 99 -12.90 -20.05 -4.27
CA LEU A 99 -14.03 -19.37 -3.62
C LEU A 99 -14.27 -19.93 -2.20
N PHE A 100 -14.43 -19.08 -1.20
CA PHE A 100 -14.46 -19.44 0.22
C PHE A 100 -13.24 -20.23 0.69
N LEU A 101 -12.07 -20.01 0.06
CA LEU A 101 -10.82 -20.74 0.29
C LEU A 101 -10.97 -22.25 0.05
N ASN A 102 -11.86 -22.66 -0.85
CA ASN A 102 -12.03 -24.05 -1.23
C ASN A 102 -10.72 -24.64 -1.75
N GLY A 103 -10.32 -25.82 -1.26
CA GLY A 103 -9.07 -26.47 -1.61
C GLY A 103 -7.86 -26.02 -0.79
N VAL A 104 -8.01 -25.03 0.11
CA VAL A 104 -6.96 -24.66 1.07
C VAL A 104 -7.12 -25.46 2.34
N GLU A 105 -6.19 -26.37 2.58
CA GLU A 105 -6.14 -27.18 3.78
C GLU A 105 -5.06 -26.65 4.75
N ARG A 106 -5.01 -27.21 5.96
CA ARG A 106 -4.06 -26.79 6.99
C ARG A 106 -2.60 -26.92 6.53
N ASP A 107 -2.30 -27.97 5.78
CA ASP A 107 -0.95 -28.34 5.35
C ASP A 107 -0.67 -27.96 3.89
N THR A 108 -1.59 -27.27 3.21
CA THR A 108 -1.36 -26.70 1.87
C THR A 108 -0.27 -25.64 1.97
N LEU A 109 0.72 -25.70 1.09
CA LEU A 109 1.84 -24.76 1.06
C LEU A 109 1.69 -23.71 -0.06
N SER A 110 2.18 -22.52 0.22
CA SER A 110 2.50 -21.46 -0.75
C SER A 110 3.97 -21.11 -0.56
N GLY A 111 4.85 -21.61 -1.44
CA GLY A 111 6.28 -21.63 -1.19
C GLY A 111 6.60 -22.40 0.11
N THR A 112 7.42 -21.82 0.97
CA THR A 112 7.81 -22.43 2.26
C THR A 112 6.79 -22.19 3.38
N LEU A 113 5.68 -21.51 3.12
CA LEU A 113 4.66 -21.14 4.11
C LEU A 113 3.43 -22.03 4.05
N PRO A 114 2.75 -22.32 5.15
CA PRO A 114 1.34 -22.70 5.10
C PRO A 114 0.54 -21.66 4.32
N GLU A 115 -0.24 -22.09 3.34
CA GLU A 115 -1.00 -21.17 2.49
C GLU A 115 -1.94 -20.27 3.29
N THR A 116 -2.47 -20.76 4.42
CA THR A 116 -3.29 -19.97 5.34
C THR A 116 -2.53 -18.76 5.93
N VAL A 117 -1.23 -18.88 6.14
CA VAL A 117 -0.37 -17.79 6.62
C VAL A 117 -0.16 -16.77 5.53
N PHE A 118 0.13 -17.21 4.30
CA PHE A 118 0.22 -16.32 3.13
C PHE A 118 -1.09 -15.58 2.88
N ILE A 119 -2.24 -16.27 2.90
CA ILE A 119 -3.58 -15.69 2.75
C ILE A 119 -3.82 -14.58 3.76
N THR A 120 -3.51 -14.84 5.04
CA THR A 120 -3.76 -13.87 6.11
C THR A 120 -2.81 -12.67 6.02
N PHE A 121 -1.57 -12.87 5.61
CA PHE A 121 -0.62 -11.80 5.35
C PHE A 121 -1.11 -10.89 4.22
N GLN A 122 -1.47 -11.45 3.07
CA GLN A 122 -1.97 -10.69 1.92
C GLN A 122 -3.32 -10.01 2.19
N MET A 123 -4.16 -10.58 3.05
CA MET A 123 -5.39 -9.95 3.53
C MET A 123 -5.12 -8.58 4.17
N THR A 124 -4.03 -8.43 4.91
CA THR A 124 -3.71 -7.16 5.59
C THR A 124 -3.43 -6.02 4.61
N PHE A 125 -2.85 -6.32 3.45
CA PHE A 125 -2.66 -5.35 2.35
C PHE A 125 -3.99 -4.98 1.68
N ALA A 126 -4.86 -5.98 1.48
CA ALA A 126 -6.21 -5.78 0.97
C ALA A 126 -7.05 -4.87 1.88
N ILE A 127 -6.85 -4.96 3.20
CA ILE A 127 -7.52 -4.13 4.21
C ILE A 127 -6.99 -2.70 4.18
N ILE A 128 -5.67 -2.51 4.28
CA ILE A 128 -5.09 -1.17 4.45
C ILE A 128 -5.26 -0.30 3.21
N THR A 129 -5.27 -0.88 2.01
CA THR A 129 -5.27 -0.10 0.77
C THR A 129 -6.53 0.76 0.62
N PRO A 130 -7.77 0.25 0.70
CA PRO A 130 -8.96 1.10 0.70
C PRO A 130 -9.06 1.97 1.97
N ALA A 131 -8.51 1.54 3.12
CA ALA A 131 -8.50 2.35 4.33
C ALA A 131 -7.66 3.63 4.17
N LEU A 132 -6.59 3.61 3.39
CA LEU A 132 -5.80 4.79 3.08
C LEU A 132 -6.63 5.84 2.31
N VAL A 133 -7.53 5.42 1.41
CA VAL A 133 -8.36 6.35 0.62
C VAL A 133 -9.30 7.19 1.50
N VAL A 134 -9.66 6.69 2.69
CA VAL A 134 -10.49 7.43 3.67
C VAL A 134 -9.93 8.83 3.94
N GLY A 135 -8.61 8.98 3.99
CA GLY A 135 -7.97 10.27 4.23
C GLY A 135 -8.35 11.36 3.23
N ALA A 136 -8.70 11.00 2.00
CA ALA A 136 -9.05 11.97 0.96
C ALA A 136 -10.46 12.55 1.11
N PHE A 137 -11.40 11.77 1.62
CA PHE A 137 -12.81 12.15 1.76
C PHE A 137 -13.29 12.26 3.22
N ALA A 138 -12.37 12.15 4.16
CA ALA A 138 -12.66 12.35 5.57
C ALA A 138 -13.47 13.63 5.77
N GLU A 139 -14.40 13.59 6.75
CA GLU A 139 -15.30 14.68 7.15
C GLU A 139 -16.46 15.01 6.20
N ARG A 140 -16.64 14.29 5.04
CA ARG A 140 -17.72 14.65 4.09
C ARG A 140 -18.36 13.50 3.32
N MET A 141 -17.93 12.23 3.51
CA MET A 141 -18.55 11.08 2.87
C MET A 141 -19.48 10.35 3.82
N LYS A 142 -20.68 9.98 3.33
CA LYS A 142 -21.64 9.17 4.11
C LYS A 142 -21.06 7.80 4.44
N PHE A 143 -21.30 7.31 5.64
CA PHE A 143 -20.76 6.03 6.10
C PHE A 143 -21.21 4.85 5.23
N VAL A 144 -22.49 4.78 4.87
CA VAL A 144 -23.00 3.73 3.98
C VAL A 144 -22.35 3.76 2.61
N SER A 145 -22.13 4.96 2.06
CA SER A 145 -21.46 5.15 0.75
C SER A 145 -19.99 4.76 0.83
N MET A 146 -19.32 5.01 1.95
CA MET A 146 -17.96 4.56 2.22
C MET A 146 -17.88 3.02 2.28
N CYS A 147 -18.82 2.35 2.93
CA CYS A 147 -18.88 0.89 2.96
C CYS A 147 -19.04 0.30 1.55
N MET A 148 -19.99 0.82 0.76
CA MET A 148 -20.20 0.42 -0.63
C MET A 148 -18.95 0.69 -1.49
N PHE A 149 -18.37 1.88 -1.34
CA PHE A 149 -17.15 2.27 -2.03
C PHE A 149 -16.01 1.30 -1.73
N SER A 150 -15.77 0.99 -0.48
CA SER A 150 -14.66 0.13 -0.07
C SER A 150 -14.75 -1.28 -0.66
N VAL A 151 -15.94 -1.89 -0.67
CA VAL A 151 -16.16 -3.22 -1.25
C VAL A 151 -16.00 -3.19 -2.78
N LEU A 152 -16.62 -2.22 -3.46
CA LEU A 152 -16.51 -2.12 -4.91
C LEU A 152 -15.09 -1.75 -5.35
N TRP A 153 -14.45 -0.82 -4.64
CA TRP A 153 -13.09 -0.38 -4.93
C TRP A 153 -12.07 -1.51 -4.69
N PHE A 154 -12.22 -2.26 -3.59
CA PHE A 154 -11.45 -3.48 -3.36
C PHE A 154 -11.62 -4.46 -4.53
N THR A 155 -12.86 -4.71 -4.96
CA THR A 155 -13.16 -5.69 -6.01
C THR A 155 -12.64 -5.27 -7.38
N PHE A 156 -12.86 -4.00 -7.77
CA PHE A 156 -12.59 -3.54 -9.14
C PHE A 156 -11.30 -2.76 -9.30
N VAL A 157 -10.65 -2.36 -8.20
CA VAL A 157 -9.35 -1.66 -8.27
C VAL A 157 -8.25 -2.49 -7.64
N TYR A 158 -8.40 -2.84 -6.36
CA TYR A 158 -7.35 -3.52 -5.63
C TYR A 158 -7.06 -4.93 -6.18
N LEU A 159 -8.08 -5.77 -6.34
CA LEU A 159 -7.89 -7.14 -6.80
C LEU A 159 -7.24 -7.24 -8.18
N PRO A 160 -7.68 -6.47 -9.21
CA PRO A 160 -6.98 -6.45 -10.49
C PRO A 160 -5.53 -5.97 -10.38
N ALA A 161 -5.26 -4.91 -9.63
CA ALA A 161 -3.90 -4.41 -9.41
C ALA A 161 -3.01 -5.47 -8.73
N CYS A 162 -3.52 -6.10 -7.67
CA CYS A 162 -2.84 -7.16 -6.94
C CYS A 162 -2.53 -8.37 -7.85
N HIS A 163 -3.51 -8.83 -8.61
CA HIS A 163 -3.31 -9.96 -9.53
C HIS A 163 -2.32 -9.64 -10.65
N MET A 164 -2.46 -8.47 -11.26
CA MET A 164 -1.54 -8.06 -12.35
C MET A 164 -0.08 -8.01 -11.89
N VAL A 165 0.18 -7.56 -10.65
CA VAL A 165 1.55 -7.34 -10.14
C VAL A 165 2.08 -8.53 -9.36
N TRP A 166 1.26 -9.13 -8.47
CA TRP A 166 1.70 -10.18 -7.54
C TRP A 166 1.09 -11.55 -7.80
N GLY A 167 -0.06 -11.59 -8.49
CA GLY A 167 -0.79 -12.83 -8.79
C GLY A 167 -0.37 -13.55 -10.07
N GLY A 168 0.71 -13.12 -10.72
CA GLY A 168 1.20 -13.70 -11.98
C GLY A 168 0.50 -13.15 -13.23
N GLY A 169 -0.23 -12.03 -13.13
CA GLY A 169 -0.89 -11.39 -14.26
C GLY A 169 0.05 -10.60 -15.17
N TYR A 170 -0.52 -9.70 -15.98
CA TYR A 170 0.18 -9.02 -17.06
C TYR A 170 1.44 -8.27 -16.61
N LEU A 171 1.36 -7.47 -15.55
CA LEU A 171 2.48 -6.64 -15.11
C LEU A 171 3.63 -7.49 -14.54
N ALA A 172 3.32 -8.59 -13.85
CA ALA A 172 4.31 -9.57 -13.44
C ALA A 172 5.00 -10.22 -14.67
N SER A 173 4.22 -10.57 -15.71
CA SER A 173 4.74 -11.24 -16.90
C SER A 173 5.70 -10.38 -17.73
N ILE A 174 5.56 -9.06 -17.70
CA ILE A 174 6.47 -8.12 -18.37
C ILE A 174 7.64 -7.67 -17.49
N GLY A 175 7.72 -8.13 -16.22
CA GLY A 175 8.83 -7.85 -15.31
C GLY A 175 8.70 -6.55 -14.50
N VAL A 176 7.48 -6.07 -14.23
CA VAL A 176 7.28 -4.97 -13.28
C VAL A 176 7.75 -5.38 -11.89
N ILE A 177 8.56 -4.55 -11.28
CA ILE A 177 9.05 -4.72 -9.92
C ILE A 177 8.25 -3.82 -8.99
N ASP A 178 7.57 -4.44 -8.03
CA ASP A 178 6.90 -3.77 -6.91
C ASP A 178 6.98 -4.69 -5.69
N PHE A 179 8.03 -4.52 -4.89
CA PHE A 179 8.36 -5.46 -3.83
C PHE A 179 7.28 -5.55 -2.76
N ALA A 180 6.76 -4.42 -2.31
CA ALA A 180 5.82 -4.40 -1.20
C ALA A 180 4.57 -3.52 -1.43
N GLY A 181 4.34 -2.94 -2.63
CA GLY A 181 3.08 -2.25 -2.93
C GLY A 181 3.19 -0.77 -3.29
N GLY A 182 4.25 -0.37 -3.97
CA GLY A 182 4.32 0.97 -4.54
C GLY A 182 3.24 1.24 -5.59
N LEU A 183 2.94 0.25 -6.42
CA LEU A 183 1.81 0.28 -7.37
C LEU A 183 0.54 -0.22 -6.71
N VAL A 184 0.58 -1.47 -6.18
CA VAL A 184 -0.61 -2.19 -5.69
C VAL A 184 -1.30 -1.46 -4.55
N VAL A 185 -0.55 -0.81 -3.65
CA VAL A 185 -1.09 -0.09 -2.49
C VAL A 185 -1.03 1.42 -2.69
N HIS A 186 0.19 1.98 -2.87
CA HIS A 186 0.37 3.43 -2.76
C HIS A 186 -0.09 4.20 -3.99
N ALA A 187 0.21 3.75 -5.21
CA ALA A 187 -0.28 4.41 -6.42
C ALA A 187 -1.81 4.25 -6.55
N THR A 188 -2.35 3.06 -6.28
CA THR A 188 -3.80 2.84 -6.32
C THR A 188 -4.53 3.69 -5.30
N CYS A 189 -4.17 3.62 -4.01
CA CYS A 189 -4.86 4.42 -2.99
C CYS A 189 -4.68 5.92 -3.22
N GLY A 190 -3.50 6.37 -3.67
CA GLY A 190 -3.25 7.77 -3.96
C GLY A 190 -4.08 8.31 -5.12
N VAL A 191 -4.10 7.61 -6.26
CA VAL A 191 -4.93 8.01 -7.42
C VAL A 191 -6.42 7.89 -7.08
N GLY A 192 -6.82 6.82 -6.37
CA GLY A 192 -8.19 6.67 -5.88
C GLY A 192 -8.60 7.82 -4.96
N ALA A 193 -7.71 8.24 -4.07
CA ALA A 193 -7.89 9.39 -3.20
C ALA A 193 -8.05 10.70 -3.97
N LEU A 194 -7.19 10.95 -4.96
CA LEU A 194 -7.29 12.14 -5.82
C LEU A 194 -8.65 12.22 -6.51
N VAL A 195 -9.08 11.13 -7.15
CA VAL A 195 -10.37 11.08 -7.86
C VAL A 195 -11.53 11.23 -6.89
N ALA A 196 -11.48 10.59 -5.72
CA ALA A 196 -12.52 10.73 -4.69
C ALA A 196 -12.60 12.16 -4.15
N ALA A 197 -11.46 12.79 -3.88
CA ALA A 197 -11.40 14.19 -3.43
C ALA A 197 -11.99 15.15 -4.47
N MET A 198 -11.68 14.94 -5.75
CA MET A 198 -12.24 15.74 -6.86
C MET A 198 -13.74 15.51 -7.06
N TYR A 199 -14.20 14.27 -6.93
CA TYR A 199 -15.62 13.90 -7.10
C TYR A 199 -16.49 14.48 -5.99
N LEU A 200 -16.06 14.36 -4.73
CA LEU A 200 -16.82 14.91 -3.59
C LEU A 200 -16.72 16.45 -3.49
N GLY A 201 -15.69 17.04 -4.05
CA GLY A 201 -15.45 18.49 -3.96
C GLY A 201 -14.88 18.92 -2.60
N GLN A 202 -14.80 20.22 -2.40
CA GLN A 202 -14.18 20.84 -1.21
C GLN A 202 -15.09 20.75 0.03
N ARG A 203 -14.49 20.61 1.21
CA ARG A 203 -15.20 20.74 2.51
C ARG A 203 -15.67 22.17 2.72
N ASN A 204 -16.72 22.32 3.51
CA ASN A 204 -17.21 23.63 3.93
C ASN A 204 -16.08 24.44 4.59
N GLY A 205 -15.79 25.62 4.05
CA GLY A 205 -14.72 26.48 4.55
C GLY A 205 -13.29 26.10 4.13
N PHE A 206 -13.10 25.17 3.18
CA PHE A 206 -11.78 24.84 2.66
C PHE A 206 -11.02 26.10 2.19
N MET A 207 -9.77 26.28 2.64
CA MET A 207 -8.92 27.46 2.43
C MET A 207 -9.49 28.81 2.93
N GLN A 208 -10.66 28.82 3.55
CA GLN A 208 -11.29 30.04 4.10
C GLN A 208 -11.20 30.06 5.63
N THR A 209 -11.39 28.90 6.26
CA THR A 209 -11.28 28.72 7.70
C THR A 209 -10.18 27.72 8.05
N PRO A 210 -9.37 27.95 9.09
CA PRO A 210 -8.38 26.98 9.54
C PRO A 210 -9.03 25.65 9.95
N MET A 211 -8.48 24.55 9.49
CA MET A 211 -8.88 23.18 9.85
C MET A 211 -7.69 22.43 10.49
N PRO A 212 -7.21 22.86 11.67
CA PRO A 212 -6.05 22.23 12.28
C PRO A 212 -6.38 20.83 12.78
N PRO A 213 -5.40 19.92 12.82
CA PRO A 213 -5.51 18.66 13.51
C PRO A 213 -5.93 18.87 14.96
N HIS A 214 -6.98 18.17 15.40
CA HIS A 214 -7.50 18.38 16.77
C HIS A 214 -6.61 17.75 17.83
N ASN A 215 -5.91 16.66 17.51
CA ASN A 215 -5.09 15.94 18.49
C ASN A 215 -3.75 15.48 17.90
N ARG A 216 -2.74 16.36 18.01
CA ARG A 216 -1.40 16.09 17.50
C ARG A 216 -0.70 14.93 18.20
N THR A 217 -0.99 14.68 19.49
CA THR A 217 -0.43 13.54 20.22
C THR A 217 -0.96 12.22 19.64
N MET A 218 -2.26 12.14 19.33
CA MET A 218 -2.86 10.99 18.66
C MET A 218 -2.22 10.75 17.28
N VAL A 219 -1.98 11.81 16.50
CA VAL A 219 -1.27 11.72 15.22
C VAL A 219 0.11 11.10 15.40
N MET A 220 0.90 11.55 16.39
CA MET A 220 2.24 11.02 16.61
C MET A 220 2.23 9.56 17.05
N ILE A 221 1.30 9.17 17.93
CA ILE A 221 1.14 7.77 18.35
C ILE A 221 0.79 6.90 17.13
N GLY A 222 -0.20 7.30 16.33
CA GLY A 222 -0.58 6.59 15.10
C GLY A 222 0.58 6.51 14.10
N ALA A 223 1.30 7.60 13.89
CA ALA A 223 2.49 7.62 13.03
C ALA A 223 3.58 6.65 13.50
N ALA A 224 3.86 6.59 14.81
CA ALA A 224 4.82 5.65 15.37
C ALA A 224 4.37 4.19 15.17
N MET A 225 3.08 3.91 15.32
CA MET A 225 2.50 2.59 15.05
C MET A 225 2.60 2.22 13.57
N LEU A 226 2.40 3.17 12.66
CA LEU A 226 2.62 2.97 11.22
C LEU A 226 4.08 2.63 10.93
N TRP A 227 5.04 3.33 11.53
CA TRP A 227 6.46 3.06 11.31
C TRP A 227 6.86 1.64 11.72
N VAL A 228 6.50 1.25 12.94
CA VAL A 228 6.82 -0.10 13.44
C VAL A 228 6.12 -1.19 12.62
N GLY A 229 4.84 -0.97 12.29
CA GLY A 229 4.09 -1.90 11.45
C GLY A 229 4.66 -2.06 10.05
N TRP A 230 5.30 -1.00 9.52
CA TRP A 230 5.92 -1.04 8.19
C TRP A 230 7.11 -2.01 8.07
N PHE A 231 7.68 -2.43 9.18
CA PHE A 231 8.65 -3.53 9.19
C PHE A 231 8.01 -4.84 8.74
N GLY A 232 6.80 -5.13 9.22
CA GLY A 232 5.99 -6.24 8.71
C GLY A 232 5.57 -6.05 7.26
N PHE A 233 5.21 -4.82 6.90
CA PHE A 233 4.76 -4.48 5.55
C PHE A 233 5.87 -4.73 4.51
N ASN A 234 7.04 -4.14 4.67
CA ASN A 234 8.13 -4.24 3.70
C ASN A 234 8.99 -5.51 3.89
N ALA A 235 9.48 -5.77 5.10
CA ALA A 235 10.33 -6.93 5.31
C ALA A 235 9.54 -8.26 5.31
N GLY A 236 8.24 -8.23 5.67
CA GLY A 236 7.34 -9.35 5.47
C GLY A 236 7.11 -9.70 4.00
N SER A 237 7.18 -8.72 3.09
CA SER A 237 7.02 -8.94 1.64
C SER A 237 8.16 -9.75 1.01
N ALA A 238 9.26 -10.01 1.73
CA ALA A 238 10.24 -11.01 1.34
C ALA A 238 9.66 -12.45 1.34
N VAL A 239 8.55 -12.67 2.06
CA VAL A 239 7.86 -13.96 2.23
C VAL A 239 8.80 -15.04 2.80
N ALA A 240 9.91 -14.63 3.38
CA ALA A 240 10.95 -15.47 4.00
C ALA A 240 11.65 -14.75 5.16
N ALA A 241 12.23 -15.50 6.09
CA ALA A 241 13.06 -14.97 7.18
C ALA A 241 14.56 -15.06 6.80
N ASP A 242 14.96 -14.26 5.83
CA ASP A 242 16.29 -14.30 5.23
C ASP A 242 17.00 -12.94 5.19
N GLY A 243 18.11 -12.86 4.46
CA GLY A 243 18.87 -11.63 4.26
C GLY A 243 18.09 -10.53 3.52
N SER A 244 17.13 -10.89 2.65
CA SER A 244 16.27 -9.95 1.94
C SER A 244 15.31 -9.27 2.91
N ALA A 245 14.67 -10.04 3.80
CA ALA A 245 13.83 -9.47 4.87
C ALA A 245 14.64 -8.54 5.79
N GLY A 246 15.87 -8.94 6.17
CA GLY A 246 16.76 -8.12 6.99
C GLY A 246 17.14 -6.81 6.32
N MET A 247 17.50 -6.84 5.03
CA MET A 247 17.81 -5.63 4.26
C MET A 247 16.58 -4.74 4.08
N ALA A 248 15.43 -5.32 3.72
CA ALA A 248 14.18 -4.57 3.56
C ALA A 248 13.78 -3.84 4.85
N MET A 249 13.97 -4.46 6.02
CA MET A 249 13.74 -3.81 7.32
C MET A 249 14.68 -2.61 7.53
N LEU A 250 15.98 -2.79 7.28
CA LEU A 250 16.99 -1.76 7.43
C LEU A 250 16.73 -0.55 6.54
N VAL A 251 16.51 -0.78 5.24
CA VAL A 251 16.31 0.31 4.28
C VAL A 251 14.98 1.03 4.49
N THR A 252 13.94 0.32 4.96
CA THR A 252 12.67 0.91 5.37
C THR A 252 12.86 1.90 6.50
N HIS A 253 13.60 1.52 7.53
CA HIS A 253 13.90 2.40 8.67
C HIS A 253 14.70 3.63 8.27
N ILE A 254 15.75 3.45 7.46
CA ILE A 254 16.62 4.54 6.98
C ILE A 254 15.81 5.54 6.14
N SER A 255 15.01 5.06 5.18
CA SER A 255 14.20 5.94 4.33
C SER A 255 13.17 6.74 5.12
N ALA A 256 12.50 6.11 6.10
CA ALA A 256 11.58 6.79 6.99
C ALA A 256 12.26 7.93 7.76
N ALA A 257 13.41 7.65 8.36
CA ALA A 257 14.19 8.63 9.12
C ALA A 257 14.64 9.79 8.22
N MET A 258 15.13 9.49 7.02
CA MET A 258 15.60 10.51 6.09
C MET A 258 14.46 11.36 5.53
N GLY A 259 13.31 10.77 5.21
CA GLY A 259 12.10 11.48 4.79
C GLY A 259 11.62 12.46 5.87
N ALA A 260 11.58 12.02 7.13
CA ALA A 260 11.25 12.85 8.28
C ALA A 260 12.20 14.06 8.43
N LEU A 261 13.51 13.79 8.39
CA LEU A 261 14.54 14.84 8.52
C LEU A 261 14.48 15.84 7.36
N THR A 262 14.28 15.36 6.14
CA THR A 262 14.19 16.23 4.96
C THR A 262 12.98 17.14 5.06
N TRP A 263 11.81 16.60 5.36
CA TRP A 263 10.58 17.39 5.50
C TRP A 263 10.72 18.48 6.56
N VAL A 264 11.15 18.10 7.74
CA VAL A 264 11.34 19.03 8.86
C VAL A 264 12.39 20.09 8.57
N SER A 265 13.48 19.74 7.87
CA SER A 265 14.50 20.70 7.47
C SER A 265 13.95 21.75 6.50
N ILE A 266 13.11 21.34 5.53
CA ILE A 266 12.44 22.26 4.61
C ILE A 266 11.49 23.21 5.37
N GLU A 267 10.67 22.67 6.28
CA GLU A 267 9.81 23.51 7.14
C GLU A 267 10.62 24.52 7.96
N TRP A 268 11.70 24.05 8.57
CA TRP A 268 12.56 24.91 9.39
C TRP A 268 13.18 26.05 8.58
N ILE A 269 13.70 25.75 7.39
CA ILE A 269 14.29 26.75 6.49
C ILE A 269 13.23 27.74 6.01
N LYS A 270 12.01 27.29 5.68
CA LYS A 270 10.97 28.15 5.10
C LYS A 270 10.18 28.96 6.15
N SER A 271 9.91 28.38 7.31
CA SER A 271 9.02 28.94 8.33
C SER A 271 9.71 29.25 9.66
N GLY A 272 10.98 28.90 9.81
CA GLY A 272 11.76 29.06 11.03
C GLY A 272 11.39 28.07 12.16
N LYS A 273 10.46 27.15 11.92
CA LYS A 273 10.00 26.17 12.91
C LYS A 273 9.73 24.81 12.27
N ALA A 274 10.21 23.77 12.94
CA ALA A 274 9.85 22.39 12.65
C ALA A 274 8.50 22.07 13.30
N THR A 275 7.66 21.28 12.62
CA THR A 275 6.35 20.88 13.14
C THR A 275 6.30 19.37 13.39
N MET A 276 5.49 18.96 14.37
CA MET A 276 5.29 17.56 14.69
C MET A 276 4.49 16.85 13.56
N ILE A 277 3.56 17.53 12.95
CA ILE A 277 2.83 17.01 11.78
C ILE A 277 3.79 16.82 10.59
N GLY A 278 4.67 17.78 10.35
CA GLY A 278 5.66 17.70 9.28
C GLY A 278 6.61 16.53 9.44
N ILE A 279 7.16 16.29 10.66
CA ILE A 279 8.06 15.14 10.88
C ILE A 279 7.31 13.82 10.66
N ALA A 280 6.06 13.71 11.13
CA ALA A 280 5.23 12.52 10.94
C ALA A 280 4.90 12.29 9.45
N THR A 281 4.50 13.33 8.71
CA THR A 281 4.17 13.24 7.28
C THR A 281 5.41 12.91 6.45
N GLY A 282 6.55 13.54 6.75
CA GLY A 282 7.82 13.23 6.08
C GLY A 282 8.28 11.80 6.33
N MET A 283 8.09 11.28 7.52
CA MET A 283 8.35 9.89 7.87
C MET A 283 7.48 8.92 7.05
N VAL A 284 6.17 9.16 6.97
CA VAL A 284 5.25 8.34 6.14
C VAL A 284 5.60 8.45 4.66
N SER A 285 5.99 9.63 4.18
CA SER A 285 6.46 9.82 2.80
C SER A 285 7.68 8.94 2.50
N GLY A 286 8.66 8.91 3.42
CA GLY A 286 9.84 8.03 3.30
C GLY A 286 9.48 6.55 3.27
N LEU A 287 8.52 6.13 4.11
CA LEU A 287 8.01 4.76 4.17
C LEU A 287 7.29 4.36 2.86
N ALA A 288 6.38 5.19 2.38
CA ALA A 288 5.63 4.91 1.16
C ALA A 288 6.53 4.85 -0.08
N THR A 289 7.54 5.75 -0.15
CA THR A 289 8.43 5.83 -1.32
C THR A 289 9.43 4.68 -1.37
N ILE A 290 9.93 4.18 -0.23
CA ILE A 290 10.84 3.03 -0.21
C ILE A 290 10.13 1.70 -0.49
N THR A 291 8.83 1.63 -0.26
CA THR A 291 8.05 0.39 -0.30
C THR A 291 8.28 -0.45 -1.56
N PRO A 292 8.18 0.09 -2.80
CA PRO A 292 8.40 -0.73 -4.00
C PRO A 292 9.86 -1.17 -4.17
N ALA A 293 10.80 -0.45 -3.58
CA ALA A 293 12.23 -0.64 -3.75
C ALA A 293 12.90 -1.38 -2.58
N SER A 294 12.18 -1.65 -1.50
CA SER A 294 12.78 -2.13 -0.23
C SER A 294 13.48 -3.48 -0.35
N GLY A 295 13.08 -4.33 -1.30
CA GLY A 295 13.75 -5.60 -1.61
C GLY A 295 14.92 -5.50 -2.58
N THR A 296 15.16 -4.32 -3.18
CA THR A 296 16.09 -4.17 -4.30
C THR A 296 17.20 -3.12 -4.09
N VAL A 297 17.15 -2.35 -2.99
CA VAL A 297 18.10 -1.27 -2.72
C VAL A 297 18.90 -1.50 -1.45
N GLY A 298 20.10 -0.92 -1.40
CA GLY A 298 20.95 -0.87 -0.21
C GLY A 298 20.75 0.41 0.61
N PRO A 299 21.45 0.55 1.75
CA PRO A 299 21.31 1.68 2.68
C PRO A 299 21.55 3.06 2.04
N ALA A 300 22.52 3.19 1.13
CA ALA A 300 22.78 4.45 0.44
C ALA A 300 21.61 4.84 -0.50
N GLY A 301 21.02 3.86 -1.21
CA GLY A 301 19.81 4.05 -2.00
C GLY A 301 18.64 4.49 -1.14
N ALA A 302 18.48 3.90 0.05
CA ALA A 302 17.43 4.25 0.99
C ALA A 302 17.54 5.69 1.51
N ILE A 303 18.75 6.19 1.76
CA ILE A 303 18.99 7.59 2.11
C ILE A 303 18.53 8.51 0.96
N LEU A 304 18.89 8.19 -0.28
CA LEU A 304 18.50 9.00 -1.43
C LEU A 304 16.99 8.97 -1.66
N ILE A 305 16.37 7.79 -1.58
CA ILE A 305 14.90 7.64 -1.70
C ILE A 305 14.19 8.44 -0.60
N GLY A 306 14.61 8.31 0.66
CA GLY A 306 14.02 9.06 1.77
C GLY A 306 14.18 10.57 1.63
N PHE A 307 15.35 11.04 1.17
CA PHE A 307 15.57 12.44 0.86
C PHE A 307 14.60 12.96 -0.22
N MET A 308 14.52 12.24 -1.33
CA MET A 308 13.63 12.59 -2.44
C MET A 308 12.14 12.52 -2.04
N ALA A 309 11.78 11.54 -1.22
CA ALA A 309 10.43 11.43 -0.65
C ALA A 309 10.04 12.67 0.16
N GLY A 310 10.88 13.05 1.13
CA GLY A 310 10.64 14.24 1.94
C GLY A 310 10.56 15.52 1.10
N LEU A 311 11.41 15.66 0.09
CA LEU A 311 11.44 16.82 -0.81
C LEU A 311 10.21 16.86 -1.73
N VAL A 312 9.98 15.81 -2.49
CA VAL A 312 8.95 15.79 -3.54
C VAL A 312 7.55 15.80 -2.93
N CYS A 313 7.30 14.97 -1.91
CA CYS A 313 5.98 14.91 -1.27
C CYS A 313 5.65 16.22 -0.52
N PHE A 314 6.65 16.91 0.07
CA PHE A 314 6.45 18.23 0.67
C PHE A 314 5.90 19.26 -0.34
N TYR A 315 6.50 19.33 -1.52
CA TYR A 315 6.01 20.26 -2.55
C TYR A 315 4.73 19.77 -3.22
N ALA A 316 4.54 18.47 -3.34
CA ALA A 316 3.31 17.89 -3.86
C ALA A 316 2.09 18.21 -2.98
N THR A 317 2.22 18.14 -1.64
CA THR A 317 1.13 18.54 -0.72
C THR A 317 0.74 20.01 -0.90
N GLN A 318 1.72 20.89 -1.06
CA GLN A 318 1.43 22.30 -1.32
C GLN A 318 0.79 22.53 -2.69
N ALA A 319 1.28 21.82 -3.72
CA ALA A 319 0.73 21.94 -5.07
C ALA A 319 -0.74 21.46 -5.12
N VAL A 320 -1.06 20.30 -4.55
CA VAL A 320 -2.41 19.74 -4.53
C VAL A 320 -3.39 20.72 -3.85
N LYS A 321 -3.07 21.18 -2.64
CA LYS A 321 -3.97 22.06 -1.88
C LYS A 321 -3.97 23.51 -2.38
N SER A 322 -2.79 24.11 -2.57
CA SER A 322 -2.70 25.56 -2.80
C SER A 322 -2.80 25.93 -4.26
N TYR A 323 -2.22 25.16 -5.17
CA TYR A 323 -2.21 25.45 -6.60
C TYR A 323 -3.43 24.85 -7.32
N PHE A 324 -3.64 23.54 -7.17
CA PHE A 324 -4.77 22.86 -7.81
C PHE A 324 -6.08 23.01 -7.04
N LYS A 325 -6.04 23.46 -5.78
CA LYS A 325 -7.20 23.65 -4.90
C LYS A 325 -8.05 22.38 -4.72
N ILE A 326 -7.38 21.24 -4.68
CA ILE A 326 -8.03 19.95 -4.43
C ILE A 326 -8.00 19.68 -2.92
N ASP A 327 -9.17 19.43 -2.34
CA ASP A 327 -9.31 19.10 -0.92
C ASP A 327 -9.12 17.59 -0.67
N ASP A 328 -7.90 17.13 -0.86
CA ASP A 328 -7.43 15.86 -0.32
C ASP A 328 -7.16 16.09 1.17
N SER A 329 -8.11 15.70 2.03
CA SER A 329 -8.17 16.17 3.41
C SER A 329 -6.91 15.87 4.21
N LEU A 330 -6.34 14.68 4.05
CA LEU A 330 -5.21 14.18 4.82
C LEU A 330 -3.97 13.86 3.96
N ASP A 331 -3.86 14.49 2.77
CA ASP A 331 -2.70 14.41 1.88
C ASP A 331 -2.38 13.00 1.34
N VAL A 332 -3.41 12.17 1.08
CA VAL A 332 -3.24 10.79 0.63
C VAL A 332 -2.55 10.72 -0.74
N PHE A 333 -3.01 11.51 -1.72
CA PHE A 333 -2.40 11.51 -3.05
C PHE A 333 -0.95 11.99 -3.04
N PRO A 334 -0.59 13.14 -2.44
CA PRO A 334 0.78 13.60 -2.48
C PRO A 334 1.76 12.72 -1.68
N VAL A 335 1.30 12.03 -0.62
CA VAL A 335 2.16 11.18 0.20
C VAL A 335 2.26 9.76 -0.38
N HIS A 336 1.12 9.13 -0.67
CA HIS A 336 1.08 7.76 -1.15
C HIS A 336 1.15 7.66 -2.68
N GLY A 337 0.34 8.42 -3.41
CA GLY A 337 0.31 8.39 -4.87
C GLY A 337 1.63 8.88 -5.47
N VAL A 338 2.02 10.10 -5.13
CA VAL A 338 3.29 10.68 -5.62
C VAL A 338 4.48 9.92 -5.04
N GLY A 339 4.46 9.59 -3.74
CA GLY A 339 5.54 8.83 -3.10
C GLY A 339 5.72 7.43 -3.70
N GLY A 340 4.62 6.66 -3.87
CA GLY A 340 4.68 5.33 -4.47
C GLY A 340 5.21 5.34 -5.91
N ILE A 341 4.68 6.25 -6.75
CA ILE A 341 5.15 6.43 -8.14
C ILE A 341 6.63 6.82 -8.16
N LEU A 342 7.04 7.76 -7.29
CA LEU A 342 8.45 8.15 -7.17
C LEU A 342 9.33 6.94 -6.81
N GLY A 343 8.89 6.10 -5.86
CA GLY A 343 9.62 4.90 -5.46
C GLY A 343 9.79 3.89 -6.59
N ILE A 344 8.72 3.65 -7.38
CA ILE A 344 8.75 2.79 -8.57
C ILE A 344 9.75 3.30 -9.62
N ILE A 345 9.84 4.61 -9.80
CA ILE A 345 10.81 5.21 -10.73
C ILE A 345 12.23 5.12 -10.13
N MET A 346 12.40 5.50 -8.86
CA MET A 346 13.71 5.55 -8.23
C MET A 346 14.36 4.18 -8.08
N LEU A 347 13.59 3.09 -7.95
CA LEU A 347 14.19 1.76 -7.89
C LEU A 347 15.04 1.46 -9.13
N CYS A 348 14.71 1.99 -10.32
CA CYS A 348 15.50 1.83 -11.52
C CYS A 348 16.87 2.51 -11.42
N PHE A 349 16.95 3.64 -10.71
CA PHE A 349 18.19 4.40 -10.56
C PHE A 349 19.11 3.88 -9.45
N VAL A 350 18.54 3.38 -8.36
CA VAL A 350 19.30 2.99 -7.16
C VAL A 350 19.27 1.49 -6.90
N GLY A 351 18.44 0.73 -7.62
CA GLY A 351 18.31 -0.72 -7.52
C GLY A 351 19.17 -1.50 -8.53
N ASN A 352 19.93 -0.84 -9.39
CA ASN A 352 20.77 -1.51 -10.38
C ASN A 352 21.86 -2.36 -9.67
N PRO A 353 21.97 -3.69 -9.96
CA PRO A 353 22.97 -4.56 -9.37
C PRO A 353 24.41 -4.10 -9.64
N ASP A 354 24.67 -3.45 -10.76
CA ASP A 354 25.97 -2.86 -11.10
C ASP A 354 26.14 -1.43 -10.58
N GLY A 355 25.09 -0.86 -9.96
CA GLY A 355 25.08 0.51 -9.46
C GLY A 355 25.72 0.63 -8.07
N PHE A 356 26.45 1.72 -7.84
CA PHE A 356 27.07 2.05 -6.55
C PHE A 356 26.09 2.07 -5.37
N LEU A 357 24.82 2.39 -5.62
CA LEU A 357 23.75 2.52 -4.61
C LEU A 357 22.88 1.27 -4.48
N GLY A 358 23.05 0.28 -5.35
CA GLY A 358 22.26 -0.95 -5.33
C GLY A 358 22.87 -2.02 -4.44
N SER A 359 22.02 -2.93 -3.95
CA SER A 359 22.44 -4.09 -3.16
C SER A 359 22.87 -5.30 -4.01
N GLY A 360 22.95 -5.15 -5.33
CA GLY A 360 23.14 -6.28 -6.26
C GLY A 360 21.84 -7.05 -6.48
N ALA A 361 20.69 -6.39 -6.36
CA ALA A 361 19.37 -7.04 -6.35
C ALA A 361 19.09 -7.84 -7.61
N ALA A 362 18.75 -9.11 -7.39
CA ALA A 362 18.08 -9.92 -8.36
C ALA A 362 16.75 -9.25 -8.75
N GLY A 363 16.44 -9.15 -10.05
CA GLY A 363 15.17 -8.67 -10.53
C GLY A 363 15.17 -7.37 -11.35
N ILE A 364 16.35 -6.76 -11.55
CA ILE A 364 16.46 -5.71 -12.56
C ILE A 364 16.74 -6.39 -13.91
N SER A 365 16.03 -5.95 -14.94
CA SER A 365 16.09 -6.52 -16.28
C SER A 365 17.53 -6.68 -16.78
N GLU A 366 17.87 -7.85 -17.31
CA GLU A 366 19.15 -8.11 -17.99
C GLU A 366 19.33 -7.18 -19.22
N ASP A 367 18.24 -6.67 -19.79
CA ASP A 367 18.22 -5.71 -20.88
C ASP A 367 18.63 -4.28 -20.48
N GLY A 368 18.91 -4.07 -19.20
CA GLY A 368 19.49 -2.84 -18.65
C GLY A 368 18.47 -1.81 -18.19
N PHE A 369 19.00 -0.70 -17.66
CA PHE A 369 18.27 0.38 -17.02
C PHE A 369 17.06 0.93 -17.81
N MET A 370 17.28 1.23 -19.11
CA MET A 370 16.19 1.82 -19.92
C MET A 370 15.03 0.86 -20.15
N ALA A 371 15.30 -0.43 -20.31
CA ALA A 371 14.26 -1.45 -20.45
C ALA A 371 13.44 -1.54 -19.17
N GLN A 372 14.11 -1.65 -18.02
CA GLN A 372 13.41 -1.67 -16.73
C GLN A 372 12.60 -0.40 -16.47
N LEU A 373 13.17 0.78 -16.79
CA LEU A 373 12.44 2.04 -16.62
C LEU A 373 11.17 2.08 -17.48
N MET A 374 11.22 1.63 -18.72
CA MET A 374 10.03 1.58 -19.60
C MET A 374 8.98 0.62 -19.06
N ILE A 375 9.38 -0.55 -18.57
CA ILE A 375 8.48 -1.52 -17.92
C ILE A 375 7.81 -0.89 -16.70
N GLN A 376 8.55 -0.21 -15.85
CA GLN A 376 8.00 0.46 -14.66
C GLN A 376 7.04 1.61 -15.03
N LEU A 377 7.37 2.39 -16.05
CA LEU A 377 6.49 3.46 -16.56
C LEU A 377 5.19 2.90 -17.15
N GLU A 378 5.25 1.78 -17.85
CA GLU A 378 4.06 1.07 -18.34
C GLU A 378 3.19 0.60 -17.18
N GLY A 379 3.77 0.01 -16.14
CA GLY A 379 3.07 -0.39 -14.92
C GLY A 379 2.38 0.79 -14.24
N ILE A 380 3.08 1.91 -14.07
CA ILE A 380 2.51 3.15 -13.52
C ILE A 380 1.31 3.62 -14.37
N LEU A 381 1.46 3.68 -15.68
CA LEU A 381 0.41 4.15 -16.59
C LEU A 381 -0.85 3.29 -16.49
N ILE A 382 -0.69 1.96 -16.56
CA ILE A 382 -1.80 1.02 -16.50
C ILE A 382 -2.52 1.11 -15.15
N ILE A 383 -1.78 1.03 -14.04
CA ILE A 383 -2.36 1.06 -12.70
C ILE A 383 -3.04 2.41 -12.42
N CYS A 384 -2.42 3.53 -12.75
CA CYS A 384 -3.00 4.83 -12.51
C CYS A 384 -4.23 5.11 -13.38
N ALA A 385 -4.19 4.74 -14.67
CA ALA A 385 -5.32 4.89 -15.57
C ALA A 385 -6.51 4.02 -15.14
N TRP A 386 -6.24 2.73 -14.86
CA TRP A 386 -7.27 1.81 -14.37
C TRP A 386 -7.90 2.31 -13.07
N THR A 387 -7.08 2.65 -12.09
CA THR A 387 -7.55 3.15 -10.78
C THR A 387 -8.38 4.40 -10.93
N GLY A 388 -7.92 5.36 -11.72
CA GLY A 388 -8.62 6.62 -11.92
C GLY A 388 -10.01 6.44 -12.53
N VAL A 389 -10.09 5.69 -13.62
CA VAL A 389 -11.35 5.40 -14.31
C VAL A 389 -12.29 4.59 -13.43
N ALA A 390 -11.81 3.50 -12.84
CA ALA A 390 -12.64 2.63 -12.00
C ALA A 390 -13.16 3.36 -10.77
N THR A 391 -12.32 4.15 -10.07
CA THR A 391 -12.74 4.96 -8.92
C THR A 391 -13.86 5.94 -9.28
N TYR A 392 -13.72 6.66 -10.39
CA TYR A 392 -14.75 7.59 -10.86
C TYR A 392 -16.08 6.88 -11.17
N LEU A 393 -16.02 5.75 -11.87
CA LEU A 393 -17.22 4.97 -12.23
C LEU A 393 -17.89 4.38 -10.99
N ILE A 394 -17.13 3.89 -10.02
CA ILE A 394 -17.65 3.37 -8.74
C ILE A 394 -18.41 4.47 -7.99
N LEU A 395 -17.79 5.64 -7.80
CA LEU A 395 -18.43 6.76 -7.11
C LEU A 395 -19.70 7.21 -7.83
N LYS A 396 -19.67 7.28 -9.16
CA LYS A 396 -20.83 7.61 -9.98
C LYS A 396 -21.95 6.57 -9.84
N ALA A 397 -21.61 5.28 -9.82
CA ALA A 397 -22.58 4.20 -9.65
C ALA A 397 -23.22 4.23 -8.26
N ILE A 398 -22.44 4.42 -7.20
CA ILE A 398 -22.96 4.55 -5.83
C ILE A 398 -23.93 5.73 -5.76
N ASN A 399 -23.57 6.86 -6.36
CA ASN A 399 -24.37 8.09 -6.31
C ASN A 399 -25.74 7.98 -7.01
N ILE A 400 -25.97 6.90 -7.79
CA ILE A 400 -27.30 6.61 -8.36
C ILE A 400 -28.27 6.11 -7.26
N PHE A 401 -27.73 5.41 -6.27
CA PHE A 401 -28.55 4.74 -5.23
C PHE A 401 -28.54 5.50 -3.91
N VAL A 402 -27.41 6.08 -3.56
CA VAL A 402 -27.18 6.81 -2.30
C VAL A 402 -26.26 7.98 -2.56
N ASP A 403 -26.62 9.18 -2.07
CA ASP A 403 -25.70 10.32 -2.16
C ASP A 403 -24.37 9.98 -1.52
N VAL A 404 -23.28 10.19 -2.25
CA VAL A 404 -21.94 9.88 -1.76
C VAL A 404 -21.53 10.86 -0.66
N ARG A 405 -21.87 12.15 -0.83
CA ARG A 405 -21.54 13.21 0.11
C ARG A 405 -22.66 13.45 1.11
N VAL A 406 -22.31 13.76 2.36
CA VAL A 406 -23.25 14.24 3.37
C VAL A 406 -23.81 15.63 3.01
N SER A 407 -24.91 16.02 3.64
CA SER A 407 -25.43 17.40 3.51
C SER A 407 -24.45 18.41 4.08
N SER A 408 -24.58 19.67 3.67
CA SER A 408 -23.77 20.78 4.24
C SER A 408 -24.04 20.92 5.75
N GLU A 409 -25.27 20.69 6.18
CA GLU A 409 -25.66 20.74 7.60
C GLU A 409 -24.98 19.62 8.41
N ASP A 410 -24.98 18.38 7.90
CA ASP A 410 -24.29 17.24 8.55
C ASP A 410 -22.78 17.47 8.65
N GLU A 411 -22.19 18.04 7.61
CA GLU A 411 -20.77 18.41 7.61
C GLU A 411 -20.45 19.49 8.66
N ASP A 412 -21.36 20.44 8.86
CA ASP A 412 -21.20 21.50 9.87
C ASP A 412 -21.46 20.98 11.29
N ILE A 413 -22.39 20.07 11.50
CA ILE A 413 -22.60 19.36 12.77
C ILE A 413 -21.38 18.47 13.09
N GLY A 414 -20.92 17.71 12.13
CA GLY A 414 -19.86 16.71 12.23
C GLY A 414 -20.39 15.29 12.16
N LEU A 415 -19.61 14.43 11.50
CA LEU A 415 -20.02 13.08 11.14
C LEU A 415 -20.11 12.13 12.33
N ASP A 416 -19.43 12.42 13.45
CA ASP A 416 -19.59 11.63 14.68
C ASP A 416 -21.05 11.62 15.16
N VAL A 417 -21.70 12.78 15.12
CA VAL A 417 -23.12 12.92 15.53
C VAL A 417 -24.06 12.55 14.38
N SER A 418 -23.84 13.12 13.18
CA SER A 418 -24.80 12.96 12.08
C SER A 418 -24.84 11.55 11.50
N GLU A 419 -23.73 10.81 11.48
CA GLU A 419 -23.66 9.46 10.93
C GLU A 419 -23.68 8.35 11.99
N HIS A 420 -23.23 8.63 13.25
CA HIS A 420 -23.04 7.61 14.28
C HIS A 420 -23.81 7.88 15.58
N ASN A 421 -24.36 9.09 15.76
CA ASN A 421 -25.00 9.53 17.01
C ASN A 421 -24.10 9.35 18.24
N GLU A 422 -22.79 9.57 18.06
CA GLU A 422 -21.77 9.45 19.09
C GLU A 422 -20.91 10.71 19.13
N GLN A 423 -20.15 10.88 20.21
CA GLN A 423 -19.17 11.96 20.36
C GLN A 423 -17.86 11.40 20.90
N GLY A 424 -16.76 11.73 20.24
CA GLY A 424 -15.44 11.28 20.65
C GLY A 424 -14.96 11.93 21.97
N TYR A 425 -15.52 13.07 22.33
CA TYR A 425 -15.16 13.82 23.53
C TYR A 425 -16.39 14.38 24.24
N SER A 426 -16.46 14.17 25.55
CA SER A 426 -17.41 14.82 26.45
C SER A 426 -16.74 16.11 27.01
N LEU A 427 -16.86 17.21 26.28
CA LEU A 427 -16.30 18.52 26.65
C LEU A 427 -17.35 19.40 27.32
#